data_1f40da2852f95c51696f3f28aa6b7e19
#
_entry.id   1f40da2852f95c51696f3f28aa6b7e19
#
_cell.length_a   1.000
_cell.length_b   1.000
_cell.length_c   1.000
_cell.angle_alpha   90.00
_cell.angle_beta   90.00
_cell.angle_gamma   90.00
#
_symmetry.space_group_name_H-M   'P 1'
#
loop_
_entity.id
_entity.type
_entity.pdbx_description
1 polymer ?
#
loop_
_entity_poly.entity_id
_entity_poly.type
_entity_poly.pdbx_seq_one_letter_code
_entity_poly.pdbx_strand_id
1 'polypeptide(L)'
;MFFAECYKFELKVRGGLTYLKADPYAFGQQLRPETASVIRDISYKWKDAKWMKEREKYQQKNSPISVYELYLGSFKKDRDTNGYLNYRDIAPEIIKYIKEMGYTHVELMPIMEHPLDAS
;
A
#
# COMPACT_ATOMS: atom_id res chain seq x y z
N MET A 1 -7.33 -10.04 20.68
CA MET A 1 -7.77 -8.80 19.98
C MET A 1 -6.78 -7.72 20.41
N PHE A 2 -5.76 -7.44 19.60
CA PHE A 2 -4.82 -6.38 19.92
C PHE A 2 -5.52 -5.06 19.65
N PHE A 3 -5.75 -4.28 20.68
CA PHE A 3 -6.18 -2.89 20.50
C PHE A 3 -5.01 -2.17 19.83
N ALA A 4 -5.26 -1.64 18.64
CA ALA A 4 -4.28 -0.80 17.97
C ALA A 4 -4.11 0.48 18.81
N GLU A 5 -2.96 0.64 19.43
CA GLU A 5 -2.65 1.85 20.20
C GLU A 5 -2.45 3.04 19.27
N CYS A 6 -3.02 4.18 19.67
CA CYS A 6 -2.88 5.44 18.95
C CYS A 6 -1.88 6.34 19.66
N TYR A 7 -1.06 7.06 18.90
CA TYR A 7 -0.08 7.98 19.45
C TYR A 7 0.07 9.24 18.61
N LYS A 8 0.61 10.29 19.22
CA LYS A 8 1.09 11.51 18.56
C LYS A 8 2.40 11.95 19.18
N PHE A 9 3.21 12.63 18.41
CA PHE A 9 4.38 13.31 18.93
C PHE A 9 4.00 14.66 19.55
N GLU A 10 4.53 14.93 20.75
CA GLU A 10 4.47 16.23 21.37
C GLU A 10 5.70 17.05 20.93
N LEU A 11 5.48 18.09 20.17
CA LEU A 11 6.52 18.99 19.69
C LEU A 11 6.52 20.27 20.52
N LYS A 12 7.57 20.47 21.30
CA LYS A 12 7.82 21.71 22.02
C LYS A 12 8.66 22.64 21.15
N VAL A 13 8.07 23.71 20.68
CA VAL A 13 8.76 24.70 19.83
C VAL A 13 9.34 25.85 20.64
N ARG A 14 10.28 26.56 20.02
CA ARG A 14 10.86 27.79 20.62
C ARG A 14 9.74 28.80 20.89
N GLY A 15 9.64 29.29 22.11
CA GLY A 15 8.56 30.15 22.56
C GLY A 15 7.52 29.49 23.46
N GLY A 16 7.72 28.19 23.81
CA GLY A 16 6.93 27.48 24.82
C GLY A 16 5.61 26.90 24.33
N LEU A 17 5.29 27.00 23.04
CA LEU A 17 4.11 26.39 22.46
C LEU A 17 4.34 24.89 22.26
N THR A 18 3.28 24.12 22.46
CA THR A 18 3.29 22.66 22.26
C THR A 18 2.26 22.27 21.20
N TYR A 19 2.68 21.44 20.25
CA TYR A 19 1.81 20.89 19.20
C TYR A 19 1.82 19.38 19.23
N LEU A 20 0.66 18.77 19.03
CA LEU A 20 0.54 17.34 18.79
C LEU A 20 0.51 17.08 17.30
N LYS A 21 1.43 16.24 16.81
CA LYS A 21 1.57 15.88 15.39
C LYS A 21 1.57 14.37 15.22
N ALA A 22 0.95 13.92 14.12
CA ALA A 22 1.08 12.54 13.69
C ALA A 22 2.53 12.22 13.32
N ASP A 23 2.90 10.95 13.43
CA ASP A 23 4.19 10.45 12.99
C ASP A 23 4.19 10.33 11.45
N PRO A 24 5.07 11.02 10.73
CA PRO A 24 5.15 10.94 9.27
C PRO A 24 5.64 9.58 8.77
N TYR A 25 6.19 8.75 9.64
CA TYR A 25 6.68 7.40 9.34
C TYR A 25 5.79 6.30 9.91
N ALA A 26 4.58 6.63 10.38
CA ALA A 26 3.67 5.65 10.92
C ALA A 26 3.21 4.64 9.86
N PHE A 27 3.07 3.38 10.27
CA PHE A 27 2.52 2.32 9.42
C PHE A 27 0.99 2.27 9.43
N GLY A 28 0.34 3.10 10.21
CA GLY A 28 -1.11 3.21 10.25
C GLY A 28 -1.56 4.59 10.71
N GLN A 29 -2.70 5.03 10.20
CA GLN A 29 -3.33 6.29 10.54
C GLN A 29 -4.77 6.06 10.98
N GLN A 30 -5.28 6.91 11.86
CA GLN A 30 -6.71 6.96 12.14
C GLN A 30 -7.47 7.52 10.95
N LEU A 31 -8.69 7.01 10.75
CA LEU A 31 -9.63 7.61 9.81
C LEU A 31 -10.09 8.97 10.35
N ARG A 32 -10.27 9.91 9.44
CA ARG A 32 -10.81 11.23 9.77
C ARG A 32 -12.20 11.12 10.46
N PRO A 33 -12.52 12.02 11.37
CA PRO A 33 -11.81 13.30 11.66
C PRO A 33 -10.57 13.16 12.54
N GLU A 34 -10.26 11.95 12.98
CA GLU A 34 -9.13 11.68 13.84
C GLU A 34 -7.78 11.84 13.10
N THR A 35 -6.71 12.10 13.85
CA THR A 35 -5.41 12.45 13.26
C THR A 35 -4.23 11.80 13.98
N ALA A 36 -4.45 10.73 14.75
CA ALA A 36 -3.37 10.03 15.42
C ALA A 36 -2.76 8.96 14.51
N SER A 37 -1.51 8.66 14.74
CA SER A 37 -0.84 7.50 14.20
C SER A 37 -1.25 6.25 14.96
N VAL A 38 -1.27 5.11 14.28
CA VAL A 38 -1.71 3.82 14.83
C VAL A 38 -0.57 2.82 14.77
N ILE A 39 -0.28 2.18 15.90
CA ILE A 39 0.70 1.08 15.94
C ILE A 39 0.12 -0.12 15.19
N ARG A 40 0.83 -0.58 14.16
CA ARG A 40 0.45 -1.73 13.35
C ARG A 40 1.53 -2.79 13.39
N ASP A 41 1.11 -4.05 13.52
CA ASP A 41 1.98 -5.17 13.23
C ASP A 41 2.09 -5.33 11.71
N ILE A 42 3.29 -5.12 11.19
CA ILE A 42 3.63 -5.25 9.76
C ILE A 42 4.30 -6.60 9.47
N SER A 43 4.32 -7.52 10.43
CA SER A 43 4.89 -8.84 10.21
C SER A 43 4.14 -9.58 9.09
N TYR A 44 4.89 -10.15 8.16
CA TYR A 44 4.34 -10.90 7.05
C TYR A 44 5.19 -12.13 6.75
N LYS A 45 4.55 -13.28 6.64
CA LYS A 45 5.23 -14.51 6.25
C LYS A 45 5.25 -14.63 4.73
N TRP A 46 6.37 -14.30 4.13
CA TRP A 46 6.58 -14.39 2.69
C TRP A 46 6.48 -15.82 2.17
N LYS A 47 5.86 -15.99 1.02
CA LYS A 47 5.71 -17.29 0.34
C LYS A 47 6.33 -17.28 -1.06
N ASP A 48 7.32 -16.44 -1.25
CA ASP A 48 7.96 -16.12 -2.52
C ASP A 48 9.35 -16.76 -2.70
N ALA A 49 9.75 -17.68 -1.82
CA ALA A 49 11.07 -18.32 -1.85
C ALA A 49 11.42 -18.95 -3.23
N LYS A 50 10.43 -19.53 -3.92
CA LYS A 50 10.61 -20.08 -5.27
C LYS A 50 10.94 -18.95 -6.26
N TRP A 51 10.18 -17.86 -6.23
CA TRP A 51 10.41 -16.70 -7.08
C TRP A 51 11.79 -16.09 -6.81
N MET A 52 12.14 -15.88 -5.56
CA MET A 52 13.44 -15.32 -5.16
C MET A 52 14.62 -16.15 -5.68
N LYS A 53 14.49 -17.47 -5.72
CA LYS A 53 15.51 -18.38 -6.26
C LYS A 53 15.59 -18.34 -7.80
N GLU A 54 14.47 -18.11 -8.47
CA GLU A 54 14.37 -18.21 -9.92
C GLU A 54 14.36 -16.86 -10.64
N ARG A 55 14.22 -15.74 -9.91
CA ARG A 55 14.05 -14.42 -10.49
C ARG A 55 15.11 -14.01 -11.50
N GLU A 56 16.35 -14.42 -11.31
CA GLU A 56 17.47 -14.11 -12.23
C GLU A 56 17.23 -14.66 -13.63
N LYS A 57 16.47 -15.76 -13.76
CA LYS A 57 16.12 -16.32 -15.07
C LYS A 57 15.14 -15.45 -15.85
N TYR A 58 14.30 -14.70 -15.13
CA TYR A 58 13.24 -13.86 -15.70
C TYR A 58 13.62 -12.38 -15.80
N GLN A 59 14.59 -11.95 -15.00
CA GLN A 59 15.04 -10.56 -14.92
C GLN A 59 16.45 -10.39 -15.52
N GLN A 60 16.68 -10.99 -16.69
CA GLN A 60 17.95 -10.79 -17.40
C GLN A 60 18.03 -9.36 -17.93
N LYS A 61 19.22 -8.75 -17.83
CA LYS A 61 19.49 -7.36 -18.25
C LYS A 61 19.05 -7.03 -19.67
N ASN A 62 19.05 -8.02 -20.56
CA ASN A 62 18.68 -7.85 -21.97
C ASN A 62 17.29 -8.40 -22.31
N SER A 63 16.48 -8.75 -21.30
CA SER A 63 15.11 -9.21 -21.55
C SER A 63 14.20 -8.03 -21.93
N PRO A 64 13.22 -8.25 -22.82
CA PRO A 64 12.20 -7.25 -23.12
C PRO A 64 11.45 -6.84 -21.86
N ILE A 65 11.15 -5.55 -21.76
CA ILE A 65 10.35 -4.99 -20.66
C ILE A 65 9.07 -4.41 -21.24
N SER A 66 7.95 -4.79 -20.65
CA SER A 66 6.64 -4.19 -20.88
C SER A 66 6.03 -3.87 -19.52
N VAL A 67 5.80 -2.59 -19.27
CA VAL A 67 5.31 -2.08 -17.98
C VAL A 67 3.85 -1.70 -18.11
N TYR A 68 3.04 -2.14 -17.15
CA TYR A 68 1.67 -1.69 -16.99
C TYR A 68 1.56 -0.77 -15.78
N GLU A 69 1.33 0.52 -16.02
CA GLU A 69 1.06 1.49 -14.96
C GLU A 69 -0.38 1.34 -14.48
N LEU A 70 -0.59 1.28 -13.18
CA LEU A 70 -1.85 0.92 -12.60
C LEU A 70 -2.22 1.81 -11.41
N TYR A 71 -3.40 2.42 -11.49
CA TYR A 71 -4.10 3.00 -10.36
C TYR A 71 -5.19 2.04 -9.86
N LEU A 72 -5.04 1.52 -8.64
CA LEU A 72 -5.93 0.49 -8.10
C LEU A 72 -7.39 0.94 -8.03
N GLY A 73 -7.63 2.19 -7.67
CA GLY A 73 -8.98 2.74 -7.50
C GLY A 73 -9.81 2.80 -8.78
N SER A 74 -9.17 2.85 -9.96
CA SER A 74 -9.86 2.88 -11.26
C SER A 74 -9.83 1.55 -12.02
N PHE A 75 -8.96 0.61 -11.64
CA PHE A 75 -8.80 -0.63 -12.37
C PHE A 75 -10.05 -1.51 -12.33
N LYS A 76 -10.60 -1.71 -11.15
CA LYS A 76 -11.82 -2.49 -10.96
C LYS A 76 -12.52 -2.07 -9.67
N LYS A 77 -13.83 -1.97 -9.76
CA LYS A 77 -14.68 -1.70 -8.59
C LYS A 77 -15.45 -2.94 -8.18
N ASP A 78 -15.86 -2.96 -6.95
CA ASP A 78 -16.81 -3.94 -6.44
C ASP A 78 -18.13 -3.82 -7.18
N ARG A 79 -18.68 -4.95 -7.63
CA ARG A 79 -19.91 -4.96 -8.46
C ARG A 79 -21.17 -4.62 -7.67
N ASP A 80 -21.19 -4.99 -6.38
CA ASP A 80 -22.39 -4.87 -5.55
C ASP A 80 -22.49 -3.48 -4.92
N THR A 81 -21.34 -2.94 -4.50
CA THR A 81 -21.27 -1.65 -3.79
C THR A 81 -20.82 -0.49 -4.67
N ASN A 82 -20.28 -0.77 -5.87
CA ASN A 82 -19.58 0.19 -6.73
C ASN A 82 -18.41 0.90 -6.02
N GLY A 83 -17.99 0.35 -4.88
CA GLY A 83 -16.88 0.84 -4.06
C GLY A 83 -15.52 0.31 -4.51
N TYR A 84 -14.50 0.65 -3.76
CA TYR A 84 -13.14 0.16 -4.00
C TYR A 84 -12.99 -1.28 -3.49
N LEU A 85 -12.32 -2.11 -4.29
CA LEU A 85 -11.86 -3.41 -3.83
C LEU A 85 -10.68 -3.23 -2.87
N ASN A 86 -10.61 -4.05 -1.82
CA ASN A 86 -9.42 -4.10 -0.98
C ASN A 86 -8.25 -4.79 -1.71
N TYR A 87 -7.04 -4.65 -1.18
CA TYR A 87 -5.83 -5.17 -1.83
C TYR A 87 -5.83 -6.69 -2.03
N ARG A 88 -6.50 -7.44 -1.16
CA ARG A 88 -6.56 -8.91 -1.26
C ARG A 88 -7.50 -9.38 -2.36
N ASP A 89 -8.58 -8.64 -2.57
CA ASP A 89 -9.59 -8.97 -3.58
C ASP A 89 -9.17 -8.49 -4.98
N ILE A 90 -8.48 -7.34 -5.08
CA ILE A 90 -8.04 -6.82 -6.37
C ILE A 90 -6.79 -7.51 -6.92
N ALA A 91 -5.89 -8.00 -6.05
CA ALA A 91 -4.62 -8.59 -6.48
C ALA A 91 -4.78 -9.79 -7.43
N PRO A 92 -5.68 -10.78 -7.22
CA PRO A 92 -5.91 -11.87 -8.16
C PRO A 92 -6.36 -11.38 -9.54
N GLU A 93 -7.19 -10.35 -9.59
CA GLU A 93 -7.72 -9.78 -10.82
C GLU A 93 -6.61 -9.10 -11.64
N ILE A 94 -5.76 -8.34 -10.98
CA ILE A 94 -4.58 -7.71 -11.60
C ILE A 94 -3.64 -8.77 -12.15
N ILE A 95 -3.30 -9.78 -11.35
CA ILE A 95 -2.38 -10.86 -11.75
C ILE A 95 -2.92 -11.58 -12.99
N LYS A 96 -4.21 -11.88 -13.01
CA LYS A 96 -4.86 -12.52 -14.15
C LYS A 96 -4.71 -11.66 -15.40
N TYR A 97 -5.13 -10.39 -15.33
CA TYR A 97 -5.07 -9.47 -16.46
C TYR A 97 -3.65 -9.30 -17.02
N ILE A 98 -2.68 -9.07 -16.15
CA ILE A 98 -1.29 -8.84 -16.54
C ILE A 98 -0.69 -10.04 -17.24
N LYS A 99 -0.98 -11.25 -16.75
CA LYS A 99 -0.52 -12.50 -17.38
C LYS A 99 -1.18 -12.73 -18.75
N GLU A 100 -2.47 -12.47 -18.86
CA GLU A 100 -3.21 -12.62 -20.11
C GLU A 100 -2.71 -11.63 -21.17
N MET A 101 -2.39 -10.39 -20.76
CA MET A 101 -1.89 -9.35 -21.66
C MET A 101 -0.38 -9.44 -21.95
N GLY A 102 0.36 -10.27 -21.21
CA GLY A 102 1.79 -10.48 -21.42
C GLY A 102 2.69 -9.39 -20.89
N TYR A 103 2.23 -8.57 -19.94
CA TYR A 103 3.07 -7.58 -19.27
C TYR A 103 4.11 -8.27 -18.38
N THR A 104 5.32 -7.71 -18.37
CA THR A 104 6.44 -8.22 -17.57
C THR A 104 6.57 -7.54 -16.21
N HIS A 105 6.12 -6.30 -16.11
CA HIS A 105 6.22 -5.45 -14.93
C HIS A 105 4.92 -4.70 -14.68
N VAL A 106 4.70 -4.35 -13.42
CA VAL A 106 3.60 -3.48 -13.00
C VAL A 106 4.18 -2.31 -12.24
N GLU A 107 3.79 -1.12 -12.61
CA GLU A 107 4.04 0.10 -11.86
C GLU A 107 2.76 0.48 -11.11
N LEU A 108 2.78 0.37 -9.80
CA LEU A 108 1.65 0.77 -8.98
C LEU A 108 1.77 2.25 -8.65
N MET A 109 0.77 3.04 -9.01
CA MET A 109 0.60 4.38 -8.46
C MET A 109 0.49 4.28 -6.93
N PRO A 110 0.77 5.35 -6.17
CA PRO A 110 0.90 5.29 -4.72
C PRO A 110 -0.20 4.49 -4.05
N ILE A 111 0.19 3.46 -3.28
CA ILE A 111 -0.71 2.55 -2.57
C ILE A 111 -0.51 2.58 -1.06
N MET A 112 0.35 3.47 -0.58
CA MET A 112 0.62 3.64 0.85
C MET A 112 -0.62 4.16 1.56
N GLU A 113 -0.77 3.77 2.82
CA GLU A 113 -1.85 4.28 3.66
C GLU A 113 -1.74 5.80 3.80
N HIS A 114 -2.86 6.49 3.66
CA HIS A 114 -2.96 7.94 3.73
C HIS A 114 -4.29 8.34 4.39
N PRO A 115 -4.34 9.50 5.06
CA PRO A 115 -5.50 9.88 5.85
C PRO A 115 -6.66 10.49 5.03
N LEU A 116 -6.44 10.80 3.75
CA LEU A 116 -7.42 11.48 2.90
C LEU A 116 -7.83 10.62 1.70
N ASP A 117 -9.11 10.37 1.53
CA ASP A 117 -9.64 9.55 0.42
C ASP A 117 -9.43 10.21 -0.96
N ALA A 118 -9.21 11.51 -1.00
CA ALA A 118 -9.03 12.29 -2.22
C ALA A 118 -7.55 12.55 -2.58
N SER A 119 -6.65 11.88 -1.89
CA SER A 119 -5.21 12.06 -2.09
C SER A 119 -4.67 11.10 -3.12
#